data_e50503223f31389e11f5911a4dd87b40
#
_entry.id   e50503223f31389e11f5911a4dd87b40
#
_cell.length_a   1.000
_cell.length_b   1.000
_cell.length_c   1.000
_cell.angle_alpha   90.00
_cell.angle_beta   90.00
_cell.angle_gamma   90.00
#
_symmetry.space_group_name_H-M   'P 1'
#
loop_
_entity.id
_entity.type
_entity.pdbx_description
1 polymer ?
#
loop_
_entity_poly.entity_id
_entity_poly.type
_entity_poly.pdbx_seq_one_letter_code
_entity_poly.pdbx_strand_id
1 'polypeptide(L)'
;MVKEATTKKAPVKKAATKAVKVPAKADVISKLRIRVRAYEYKILDLSVKQIIDTALRYDAKVEGPIPLPTEIKKYTVNRSSFVYKNAREQFEMRVHKRVIDIINPTPKIMEALTNLSLPSGVNIDVK
;
A
#
# COMPACT_ATOMS: atom_id res chain seq x y z
N MET A 1 -53.13 36.51 45.85
CA MET A 1 -51.80 37.08 46.15
C MET A 1 -50.74 36.32 45.35
N VAL A 2 -50.26 36.96 44.36
CA VAL A 2 -49.36 36.44 43.36
C VAL A 2 -47.93 36.72 43.84
N LYS A 3 -47.01 35.74 43.75
CA LYS A 3 -45.56 35.99 43.82
C LYS A 3 -44.87 35.35 42.64
N GLU A 4 -44.34 36.26 41.83
CA GLU A 4 -43.47 36.04 40.70
C GLU A 4 -42.18 35.30 41.11
N ALA A 5 -41.80 34.31 40.35
CA ALA A 5 -40.49 33.69 40.43
C ALA A 5 -39.68 34.01 39.17
N THR A 6 -38.73 34.89 39.37
CA THR A 6 -37.77 35.42 38.37
C THR A 6 -36.77 34.36 37.96
N THR A 7 -36.79 33.94 36.73
CA THR A 7 -35.79 33.03 36.14
C THR A 7 -34.52 33.81 35.82
N LYS A 8 -33.44 33.51 36.54
CA LYS A 8 -32.07 34.02 36.28
C LYS A 8 -31.45 33.27 35.12
N LYS A 9 -31.25 33.99 34.04
CA LYS A 9 -30.53 33.58 32.85
C LYS A 9 -29.02 33.52 33.14
N ALA A 10 -28.41 32.32 33.10
CA ALA A 10 -26.98 32.17 33.25
C ALA A 10 -26.21 32.53 31.96
N PRO A 11 -25.03 33.19 32.05
CA PRO A 11 -24.29 33.59 30.87
C PRO A 11 -23.55 32.42 30.23
N VAL A 12 -23.76 32.25 28.92
CA VAL A 12 -23.04 31.31 28.07
C VAL A 12 -21.58 31.73 27.97
N LYS A 13 -20.67 30.97 28.54
CA LYS A 13 -19.23 31.09 28.37
C LYS A 13 -18.88 30.77 26.92
N LYS A 14 -18.41 31.76 26.16
CA LYS A 14 -17.78 31.61 24.86
C LYS A 14 -16.52 30.73 25.03
N ALA A 15 -16.55 29.54 24.51
CA ALA A 15 -15.36 28.71 24.37
C ALA A 15 -14.46 29.31 23.30
N ALA A 16 -13.28 29.76 23.71
CA ALA A 16 -12.23 30.23 22.82
C ALA A 16 -11.75 29.07 21.98
N THR A 17 -12.00 29.12 20.67
CA THR A 17 -11.42 28.25 19.66
C THR A 17 -9.90 28.44 19.68
N LYS A 18 -9.17 27.50 20.27
CA LYS A 18 -7.73 27.40 20.11
C LYS A 18 -7.45 27.18 18.63
N ALA A 19 -6.87 28.18 17.97
CA ALA A 19 -6.31 28.07 16.65
C ALA A 19 -5.29 26.92 16.66
N VAL A 20 -5.60 25.86 15.94
CA VAL A 20 -4.66 24.76 15.66
C VAL A 20 -3.58 25.36 14.79
N LYS A 21 -2.42 25.57 15.38
CA LYS A 21 -1.20 26.01 14.71
C LYS A 21 -0.80 24.89 13.76
N VAL A 22 -1.08 25.05 12.47
CA VAL A 22 -0.60 24.16 11.41
C VAL A 22 0.93 24.19 11.48
N PRO A 23 1.61 23.04 11.68
CA PRO A 23 3.07 23.04 11.67
C PRO A 23 3.55 23.40 10.26
N ALA A 24 4.33 24.45 10.19
CA ALA A 24 4.97 24.93 8.98
C ALA A 24 5.87 23.84 8.39
N LYS A 25 5.81 23.74 7.06
CA LYS A 25 6.77 23.05 6.18
C LYS A 25 7.21 21.67 6.68
N ALA A 26 6.37 20.66 6.40
CA ALA A 26 6.90 19.31 6.23
C ALA A 26 7.89 19.39 5.07
N ASP A 27 9.17 19.14 5.33
CA ASP A 27 10.16 18.86 4.30
C ASP A 27 9.52 17.85 3.38
N VAL A 28 9.41 18.18 2.10
CA VAL A 28 8.84 17.29 1.09
C VAL A 28 9.84 16.15 0.93
N ILE A 29 9.70 15.14 1.78
CA ILE A 29 10.48 13.92 1.71
C ILE A 29 10.04 13.23 0.42
N SER A 30 10.89 13.27 -0.59
CA SER A 30 10.63 12.55 -1.83
C SER A 30 10.63 11.06 -1.52
N LYS A 31 9.52 10.39 -1.85
CA LYS A 31 9.37 8.94 -1.66
C LYS A 31 9.21 8.29 -3.03
N LEU A 32 10.04 7.30 -3.28
CA LEU A 32 9.90 6.43 -4.44
C LEU A 32 9.17 5.16 -4.00
N ARG A 33 7.96 4.96 -4.50
CA ARG A 33 7.15 3.79 -4.19
C ARG A 33 7.24 2.76 -5.29
N ILE A 34 7.75 1.60 -4.95
CA ILE A 34 7.90 0.46 -5.85
C ILE A 34 6.84 -0.58 -5.50
N ARG A 35 6.00 -0.94 -6.47
CA ARG A 35 5.04 -2.03 -6.34
C ARG A 35 5.50 -3.20 -7.17
N VAL A 36 5.69 -4.33 -6.52
CA VAL A 36 6.10 -5.59 -7.17
C VAL A 36 4.92 -6.54 -7.17
N ARG A 37 4.63 -7.14 -8.33
CA ARG A 37 3.55 -8.11 -8.51
C ARG A 37 4.07 -9.36 -9.19
N ALA A 38 3.63 -10.53 -8.72
CA ALA A 38 3.91 -11.80 -9.36
C ALA A 38 2.83 -12.84 -9.04
N TYR A 39 2.74 -13.87 -9.85
CA TYR A 39 1.84 -14.99 -9.61
C TYR A 39 2.41 -15.95 -8.55
N GLU A 40 3.73 -16.07 -8.47
CA GLU A 40 4.41 -16.93 -7.52
C GLU A 40 5.06 -16.09 -6.40
N TYR A 41 4.76 -16.45 -5.14
CA TYR A 41 5.27 -15.70 -3.98
C TYR A 41 6.78 -15.86 -3.78
N LYS A 42 7.35 -17.04 -4.12
CA LYS A 42 8.79 -17.32 -3.95
C LYS A 42 9.63 -16.40 -4.85
N ILE A 43 9.25 -16.29 -6.12
CA ILE A 43 9.93 -15.43 -7.09
C ILE A 43 9.78 -13.96 -6.68
N LEU A 44 8.59 -13.59 -6.19
CA LEU A 44 8.32 -12.26 -5.69
C LEU A 44 9.24 -11.88 -4.52
N ASP A 45 9.34 -12.75 -3.51
CA ASP A 45 10.14 -12.48 -2.32
C ASP A 45 11.66 -12.46 -2.64
N LEU A 46 12.13 -13.25 -3.59
CA LEU A 46 13.52 -13.16 -4.09
C LEU A 46 13.78 -11.82 -4.78
N SER A 47 12.86 -11.39 -5.64
CA SER A 47 12.97 -10.10 -6.34
C SER A 47 12.95 -8.92 -5.38
N VAL A 48 12.09 -8.97 -4.36
CA VAL A 48 12.02 -7.97 -3.30
C VAL A 48 13.35 -7.87 -2.54
N LYS A 49 13.97 -9.00 -2.20
CA LYS A 49 15.29 -9.02 -1.56
C LYS A 49 16.35 -8.38 -2.44
N GLN A 50 16.40 -8.69 -3.73
CA GLN A 50 17.35 -8.10 -4.68
C GLN A 50 17.19 -6.58 -4.78
N ILE A 51 15.95 -6.07 -4.80
CA ILE A 51 15.66 -4.63 -4.82
C ILE A 51 16.18 -3.96 -3.53
N ILE A 52 15.90 -4.57 -2.37
CA ILE A 52 16.33 -4.04 -1.07
C ILE A 52 17.85 -4.05 -0.98
N ASP A 53 18.51 -5.14 -1.34
CA ASP A 53 19.99 -5.27 -1.32
C ASP A 53 20.63 -4.22 -2.23
N THR A 54 20.03 -3.98 -3.41
CA THR A 54 20.51 -2.94 -4.31
C THR A 54 20.34 -1.55 -3.70
N ALA A 55 19.20 -1.24 -3.11
CA ALA A 55 18.95 0.04 -2.48
C ALA A 55 19.90 0.29 -1.28
N LEU A 56 20.18 -0.73 -0.48
CA LEU A 56 21.11 -0.65 0.64
C LEU A 56 22.56 -0.42 0.20
N ARG A 57 22.99 -0.97 -0.94
CA ARG A 57 24.34 -0.71 -1.51
C ARG A 57 24.58 0.76 -1.87
N TYR A 58 23.52 1.51 -2.09
CA TYR A 58 23.58 2.95 -2.40
C TYR A 58 23.14 3.83 -1.21
N ASP A 59 23.24 3.28 0.03
CA ASP A 59 22.92 3.97 1.29
C ASP A 59 21.50 4.59 1.32
N ALA A 60 20.55 3.98 0.62
CA ALA A 60 19.18 4.44 0.63
C ALA A 60 18.43 3.99 1.88
N LYS A 61 17.62 4.86 2.44
CA LYS A 61 16.71 4.49 3.51
C LYS A 61 15.48 3.80 2.91
N VAL A 62 15.35 2.51 3.18
CA VAL A 62 14.24 1.67 2.70
C VAL A 62 13.24 1.46 3.84
N GLU A 63 11.98 1.79 3.58
CA GLU A 63 10.86 1.33 4.40
C GLU A 63 10.45 -0.04 3.87
N GLY A 64 10.66 -1.09 4.68
CA GLY A 64 10.64 -2.52 4.37
C GLY A 64 9.48 -3.02 3.51
N PRO A 65 9.56 -4.27 3.03
CA PRO A 65 8.55 -4.82 2.15
C PRO A 65 7.20 -4.93 2.87
N ILE A 66 6.21 -4.16 2.42
CA ILE A 66 4.86 -4.17 2.96
C ILE A 66 4.03 -5.16 2.14
N PRO A 67 3.50 -6.23 2.75
CA PRO A 67 2.64 -7.15 2.05
C PRO A 67 1.28 -6.50 1.78
N LEU A 68 0.84 -6.53 0.52
CA LEU A 68 -0.52 -6.16 0.15
C LEU A 68 -1.41 -7.39 0.07
N PRO A 69 -2.74 -7.23 0.20
CA PRO A 69 -3.67 -8.34 0.03
C PRO A 69 -3.49 -9.03 -1.32
N THR A 70 -3.45 -10.37 -1.30
CA THR A 70 -3.37 -11.19 -2.51
C THR A 70 -4.69 -11.13 -3.26
N GLU A 71 -4.64 -10.80 -4.54
CA GLU A 71 -5.81 -10.81 -5.41
C GLU A 71 -6.05 -12.23 -5.90
N ILE A 72 -7.22 -12.78 -5.60
CA ILE A 72 -7.58 -14.16 -5.98
C ILE A 72 -8.74 -14.09 -6.96
N LYS A 73 -8.52 -14.64 -8.17
CA LYS A 73 -9.58 -14.83 -9.17
C LYS A 73 -9.88 -16.30 -9.29
N LYS A 74 -11.15 -16.66 -9.08
CA LYS A 74 -11.63 -18.03 -9.14
C LYS A 74 -12.47 -18.22 -10.40
N TYR A 75 -12.23 -19.32 -11.09
CA TYR A 75 -12.93 -19.71 -12.30
C TYR A 75 -13.50 -21.11 -12.13
N THR A 76 -14.79 -21.23 -12.37
CA THR A 76 -15.49 -22.51 -12.33
C THR A 76 -15.93 -22.88 -13.73
N VAL A 77 -15.48 -24.01 -14.25
CA VAL A 77 -15.77 -24.50 -15.60
C VAL A 77 -16.45 -25.85 -15.51
N ASN A 78 -17.40 -26.13 -16.38
CA ASN A 78 -18.00 -27.45 -16.48
C ASN A 78 -16.96 -28.44 -17.03
N ARG A 79 -16.84 -29.61 -16.39
CA ARG A 79 -15.92 -30.66 -16.81
C ARG A 79 -16.35 -31.36 -18.11
N SER A 80 -17.66 -31.43 -18.34
CA SER A 80 -18.25 -32.12 -19.47
C SER A 80 -19.40 -31.29 -20.04
N SER A 81 -19.64 -31.41 -21.33
CA SER A 81 -20.75 -30.77 -22.03
C SER A 81 -22.10 -31.43 -21.78
N PHE A 82 -22.12 -32.58 -21.10
CA PHE A 82 -23.31 -33.40 -20.87
C PHE A 82 -23.90 -33.19 -19.48
N VAL A 83 -25.07 -33.70 -19.19
CA VAL A 83 -26.05 -33.50 -18.11
C VAL A 83 -25.52 -33.35 -16.68
N TYR A 84 -24.25 -33.58 -16.40
CA TYR A 84 -23.67 -33.56 -15.04
C TYR A 84 -23.41 -32.13 -14.56
N LYS A 85 -24.41 -31.47 -13.99
CA LYS A 85 -24.32 -30.11 -13.46
C LYS A 85 -23.27 -29.98 -12.33
N ASN A 86 -23.07 -31.01 -11.55
CA ASN A 86 -22.16 -31.00 -10.40
C ASN A 86 -20.70 -31.31 -10.77
N ALA A 87 -20.44 -31.80 -11.98
CA ALA A 87 -19.09 -32.06 -12.46
C ALA A 87 -18.43 -30.76 -12.95
N ARG A 88 -17.73 -30.08 -12.06
CA ARG A 88 -17.06 -28.80 -12.34
C ARG A 88 -15.59 -28.86 -12.00
N GLU A 89 -14.78 -28.17 -12.81
CA GLU A 89 -13.39 -27.90 -12.50
C GLU A 89 -13.25 -26.48 -11.98
N GLN A 90 -12.46 -26.34 -10.92
CA GLN A 90 -12.21 -25.06 -10.27
C GLN A 90 -10.76 -24.65 -10.49
N PHE A 91 -10.57 -23.50 -11.10
CA PHE A 91 -9.26 -22.89 -11.31
C PHE A 91 -9.16 -21.60 -10.52
N GLU A 92 -7.97 -21.29 -10.02
CA GLU A 92 -7.71 -20.01 -9.37
C GLU A 92 -6.41 -19.40 -9.89
N MET A 93 -6.42 -18.08 -9.93
CA MET A 93 -5.24 -17.27 -10.22
C MET A 93 -4.99 -16.37 -9.03
N ARG A 94 -3.80 -16.45 -8.46
CA ARG A 94 -3.38 -15.60 -7.33
C ARG A 94 -2.32 -14.62 -7.79
N VAL A 95 -2.54 -13.34 -7.49
CA VAL A 95 -1.57 -12.28 -7.73
C VAL A 95 -1.08 -11.76 -6.39
N HIS A 96 0.18 -12.05 -6.08
CA HIS A 96 0.85 -11.56 -4.89
C HIS A 96 1.42 -10.17 -5.14
N LYS A 97 1.34 -9.29 -4.14
CA LYS A 97 1.76 -7.90 -4.26
C LYS A 97 2.61 -7.51 -3.06
N ARG A 98 3.69 -6.75 -3.31
CA ARG A 98 4.52 -6.14 -2.27
C ARG A 98 4.77 -4.67 -2.61
N VAL A 99 4.90 -3.84 -1.59
CA VAL A 99 5.27 -2.43 -1.73
C VAL A 99 6.56 -2.19 -0.96
N ILE A 100 7.47 -1.45 -1.57
CA ILE A 100 8.71 -0.99 -0.99
C ILE A 100 8.75 0.52 -1.20
N ASP A 101 8.96 1.26 -0.12
CA ASP A 101 9.13 2.70 -0.19
C ASP A 101 10.59 3.07 0.06
N ILE A 102 11.22 3.80 -0.86
CA ILE A 102 12.57 4.33 -0.74
C ILE A 102 12.46 5.81 -0.44
N ILE A 103 13.07 6.24 0.65
CA ILE A 103 13.07 7.63 1.10
C ILE A 103 14.29 8.33 0.51
N ASN A 104 14.06 9.53 -0.06
CA ASN A 104 15.08 10.38 -0.68
C ASN A 104 15.95 9.62 -1.70
N PRO A 105 15.34 9.12 -2.80
CA PRO A 105 16.06 8.38 -3.81
C PRO A 105 17.10 9.28 -4.50
N THR A 106 18.35 8.82 -4.56
CA THR A 106 19.38 9.47 -5.35
C THR A 106 19.24 9.07 -6.83
N PRO A 107 19.69 9.89 -7.78
CA PRO A 107 19.61 9.53 -9.21
C PRO A 107 20.38 8.22 -9.51
N LYS A 108 21.47 7.94 -8.80
CA LYS A 108 22.23 6.68 -8.93
C LYS A 108 21.38 5.45 -8.57
N ILE A 109 20.50 5.57 -7.59
CA ILE A 109 19.58 4.47 -7.21
C ILE A 109 18.59 4.21 -8.33
N MET A 110 18.06 5.28 -8.96
CA MET A 110 17.12 5.15 -10.07
C MET A 110 17.74 4.40 -11.24
N GLU A 111 18.97 4.74 -11.62
CA GLU A 111 19.73 4.03 -12.64
C GLU A 111 20.00 2.56 -12.28
N ALA A 112 20.42 2.31 -11.04
CA ALA A 112 20.68 0.96 -10.55
C ALA A 112 19.43 0.08 -10.55
N LEU A 113 18.26 0.62 -10.15
CA LEU A 113 17.00 -0.09 -10.18
C LEU A 113 16.48 -0.35 -11.61
N THR A 114 16.74 0.56 -12.53
CA THR A 114 16.39 0.38 -13.95
C THR A 114 17.23 -0.73 -14.59
N ASN A 115 18.50 -0.83 -14.22
CA ASN A 115 19.42 -1.84 -14.74
C ASN A 115 19.36 -3.19 -13.99
N LEU A 116 18.48 -3.32 -13.00
CA LEU A 116 18.34 -4.54 -12.22
C LEU A 116 17.71 -5.65 -13.08
N SER A 117 18.42 -6.75 -13.25
CA SER A 117 17.87 -7.95 -13.88
C SER A 117 16.99 -8.71 -12.90
N LEU A 118 15.72 -8.79 -13.17
CA LEU A 118 14.75 -9.51 -12.37
C LEU A 118 14.33 -10.81 -13.05
N PRO A 119 13.92 -11.82 -12.26
CA PRO A 119 13.42 -13.07 -12.81
C PRO A 119 12.14 -12.85 -13.63
N SER A 120 11.96 -13.66 -14.65
CA SER A 120 10.75 -13.66 -15.47
C SER A 120 9.49 -13.90 -14.61
N GLY A 121 8.42 -13.19 -14.92
CA GLY A 121 7.14 -13.31 -14.20
C GLY A 121 6.92 -12.27 -13.10
N VAL A 122 7.84 -11.33 -12.90
CA VAL A 122 7.69 -10.22 -11.96
C VAL A 122 7.43 -8.92 -12.71
N ASN A 123 6.36 -8.23 -12.34
CA ASN A 123 6.03 -6.91 -12.85
C ASN A 123 6.29 -5.85 -11.77
N ILE A 124 6.95 -4.76 -12.18
CA ILE A 124 7.27 -3.65 -11.29
C ILE A 124 6.60 -2.38 -11.80
N ASP A 125 5.91 -1.71 -10.89
CA ASP A 125 5.35 -0.38 -11.08
C ASP A 125 6.08 0.59 -10.14
N VAL A 126 6.65 1.64 -10.67
CA VAL A 126 7.35 2.69 -9.92
C VAL A 126 6.51 3.97 -9.94
N LYS A 127 6.32 4.59 -8.78
CA LYS A 127 5.59 5.86 -8.59
C LYS A 127 6.34 6.80 -7.68
#